data_aecf4db47f79eee87e357f01997c845b
#
_entry.id   aecf4db47f79eee87e357f01997c845b
#
_cell.length_a   1.000
_cell.length_b   1.000
_cell.length_c   1.000
_cell.angle_alpha   90.00
_cell.angle_beta   90.00
_cell.angle_gamma   90.00
#
_symmetry.space_group_name_H-M   'P 1'
#
loop_
_entity.id
_entity.type
_entity.pdbx_description
1 polymer ?
#
loop_
_entity_poly.entity_id
_entity_poly.type
_entity_poly.pdbx_seq_one_letter_code
_entity_poly.pdbx_strand_id
1 'polypeptide(L)'
;MLKRVRAGKPRHDGGSFAIVASKYNREYVDAMLRAARAELQNAGARVRIVRVPGAFEIPTVAARLAEKHSISASRVPPPASRLSAILCLGVVFQGETSHAEHIGWGVTHALAQIQVQHKIPVIHGVFIFEKEKHARVRCLGTKHNRGAEAAQTALQMARVMRSVR
;
A
#
# COMPACT_ATOMS: atom_id res chain seq x y z
N MET A 1 8.52 -17.78 7.75
CA MET A 1 7.06 -17.69 7.96
C MET A 1 6.77 -16.43 8.76
N LEU A 2 6.20 -15.39 8.14
CA LEU A 2 5.87 -14.15 8.83
C LEU A 2 4.70 -14.41 9.79
N LYS A 3 4.93 -14.19 11.09
CA LYS A 3 3.88 -14.26 12.09
C LYS A 3 2.87 -13.13 11.84
N ARG A 4 1.58 -13.44 11.94
CA ARG A 4 0.47 -12.49 11.85
C ARG A 4 0.69 -11.34 12.83
N VAL A 5 0.73 -10.11 12.34
CA VAL A 5 0.66 -8.94 13.21
C VAL A 5 -0.74 -8.94 13.84
N ARG A 6 -0.82 -9.11 15.16
CA ARG A 6 -2.11 -9.06 15.87
C ARG A 6 -2.68 -7.67 15.70
N ALA A 7 -3.85 -7.58 15.09
CA ALA A 7 -4.63 -6.35 15.08
C ALA A 7 -4.94 -5.98 16.54
N GLY A 8 -4.38 -4.89 17.02
CA GLY A 8 -4.82 -4.26 18.27
C GLY A 8 -6.29 -3.82 18.13
N LYS A 9 -6.97 -3.56 19.25
CA LYS A 9 -8.32 -2.99 19.25
C LYS A 9 -8.36 -1.79 18.30
N PRO A 10 -9.40 -1.63 17.46
CA PRO A 10 -9.52 -0.50 16.57
C PRO A 10 -9.51 0.79 17.41
N ARG A 11 -8.43 1.55 17.29
CA ARG A 11 -8.36 2.92 17.79
C ARG A 11 -8.75 3.81 16.63
N HIS A 12 -9.64 4.75 16.84
CA HIS A 12 -9.97 5.78 15.87
C HIS A 12 -8.76 6.73 15.72
N ASP A 13 -7.75 6.25 15.00
CA ASP A 13 -6.51 7.03 14.79
C ASP A 13 -6.67 8.09 13.70
N GLY A 14 -7.74 8.02 12.93
CA GLY A 14 -7.98 8.94 11.83
C GLY A 14 -6.85 8.93 10.79
N GLY A 15 -6.67 10.06 10.11
CA GLY A 15 -5.61 10.23 9.12
C GLY A 15 -6.11 10.15 7.67
N SER A 16 -5.22 10.39 6.74
CA SER A 16 -5.51 10.35 5.30
C SER A 16 -4.54 9.40 4.62
N PHE A 17 -5.07 8.45 3.88
CA PHE A 17 -4.29 7.42 3.20
C PHE A 17 -4.61 7.41 1.70
N ALA A 18 -3.60 7.15 0.90
CA ALA A 18 -3.80 6.87 -0.52
C ALA A 18 -3.53 5.39 -0.79
N ILE A 19 -4.35 4.77 -1.63
CA ILE A 19 -4.12 3.43 -2.14
C ILE A 19 -3.93 3.53 -3.65
N VAL A 20 -2.75 3.13 -4.13
CA VAL A 20 -2.45 2.99 -5.55
C VAL A 20 -2.54 1.52 -5.91
N ALA A 21 -3.49 1.14 -6.76
CA ALA A 21 -3.78 -0.27 -7.05
C ALA A 21 -3.80 -0.54 -8.55
N SER A 22 -3.09 -1.60 -8.99
CA SER A 22 -3.06 -2.00 -10.38
C SER A 22 -4.41 -2.60 -10.84
N LYS A 23 -4.66 -2.57 -12.16
CA LYS A 23 -5.84 -3.19 -12.78
C LYS A 23 -5.58 -4.62 -13.23
N TYR A 24 -4.34 -4.97 -13.57
CA TYR A 24 -3.99 -6.34 -13.92
C TYR A 24 -4.21 -7.27 -12.72
N ASN A 25 -4.57 -8.52 -13.00
CA ASN A 25 -4.93 -9.53 -12.01
C ASN A 25 -6.02 -9.03 -11.04
N ARG A 26 -7.03 -8.41 -11.62
CA ARG A 26 -8.08 -7.65 -10.97
C ARG A 26 -8.77 -8.40 -9.83
N GLU A 27 -9.04 -9.68 -9.98
CA GLU A 27 -9.69 -10.51 -8.96
C GLU A 27 -8.94 -10.40 -7.62
N TYR A 28 -7.62 -10.55 -7.65
CA TYR A 28 -6.76 -10.53 -6.46
C TYR A 28 -6.54 -9.11 -5.93
N VAL A 29 -6.25 -8.18 -6.84
CA VAL A 29 -5.98 -6.78 -6.45
C VAL A 29 -7.22 -6.13 -5.88
N ASP A 30 -8.41 -6.34 -6.46
CA ASP A 30 -9.65 -5.76 -5.95
C ASP A 30 -10.06 -6.35 -4.59
N ALA A 31 -9.76 -7.63 -4.34
CA ALA A 31 -9.98 -8.23 -3.03
C ALA A 31 -9.06 -7.63 -1.96
N MET A 32 -7.77 -7.46 -2.26
CA MET A 32 -6.84 -6.76 -1.37
C MET A 32 -7.26 -5.30 -1.14
N LEU A 33 -7.69 -4.61 -2.20
CA LEU A 33 -8.14 -3.23 -2.13
C LEU A 33 -9.36 -3.06 -1.21
N ARG A 34 -10.37 -3.94 -1.36
CA ARG A 34 -11.55 -3.93 -0.48
C ARG A 34 -11.17 -4.16 0.98
N ALA A 35 -10.30 -5.14 1.25
CA ALA A 35 -9.85 -5.45 2.60
C ALA A 35 -9.03 -4.29 3.21
N ALA A 36 -8.10 -3.71 2.45
CA ALA A 36 -7.31 -2.57 2.89
C ALA A 36 -8.19 -1.35 3.20
N ARG A 37 -9.14 -1.05 2.30
CA ARG A 37 -10.08 0.06 2.49
C ARG A 37 -10.91 -0.13 3.75
N ALA A 38 -11.45 -1.33 3.99
CA ALA A 38 -12.25 -1.63 5.16
C ALA A 38 -11.46 -1.42 6.46
N GLU A 39 -10.23 -1.93 6.54
CA GLU A 39 -9.34 -1.75 7.71
C GLU A 39 -9.08 -0.26 8.00
N LEU A 40 -8.77 0.53 6.97
CA LEU A 40 -8.52 1.96 7.12
C LEU A 40 -9.77 2.72 7.55
N GLN A 41 -10.92 2.42 6.94
CA GLN A 41 -12.21 3.05 7.27
C GLN A 41 -12.66 2.71 8.70
N ASN A 42 -12.46 1.47 9.14
CA ASN A 42 -12.74 1.05 10.52
C ASN A 42 -11.87 1.79 11.55
N ALA A 43 -10.69 2.26 11.15
CA ALA A 43 -9.83 3.13 11.95
C ALA A 43 -10.20 4.62 11.86
N GLY A 44 -11.30 4.98 11.20
CA GLY A 44 -11.74 6.36 11.02
C GLY A 44 -10.92 7.17 10.01
N ALA A 45 -10.16 6.49 9.13
CA ALA A 45 -9.29 7.14 8.17
C ALA A 45 -10.04 7.54 6.89
N ARG A 46 -9.58 8.63 6.26
CA ARG A 46 -9.98 9.00 4.89
C ARG A 46 -9.11 8.26 3.89
N VAL A 47 -9.73 7.71 2.86
CA VAL A 47 -9.05 6.88 1.86
C VAL A 47 -9.28 7.43 0.46
N ARG A 48 -8.18 7.75 -0.23
CA ARG A 48 -8.17 8.07 -1.67
C ARG A 48 -7.66 6.85 -2.43
N ILE A 49 -8.37 6.45 -3.48
CA ILE A 49 -7.98 5.32 -4.34
C ILE A 49 -7.59 5.86 -5.72
N VAL A 50 -6.44 5.39 -6.22
CA VAL A 50 -5.97 5.65 -7.59
C VAL A 50 -5.70 4.31 -8.27
N ARG A 51 -6.28 4.11 -9.44
CA ARG A 51 -6.08 2.89 -10.24
C ARG A 51 -5.10 3.15 -11.37
N VAL A 52 -4.13 2.26 -11.51
CA VAL A 52 -3.12 2.27 -12.58
C VAL A 52 -3.20 1.00 -13.43
N PRO A 53 -2.71 0.98 -14.67
CA PRO A 53 -2.80 -0.20 -15.54
C PRO A 53 -2.15 -1.43 -14.93
N GLY A 54 -0.88 -1.41 -14.64
CA GLY A 54 -0.09 -2.52 -14.12
C GLY A 54 0.67 -2.19 -12.85
N ALA A 55 1.39 -3.17 -12.32
CA ALA A 55 2.20 -3.00 -11.13
C ALA A 55 3.38 -2.05 -11.36
N PHE A 56 3.95 -2.04 -12.57
CA PHE A 56 5.10 -1.21 -12.91
C PHE A 56 4.79 0.29 -12.94
N GLU A 57 3.53 0.69 -13.12
CA GLU A 57 3.07 2.07 -13.10
C GLU A 57 2.77 2.61 -11.69
N ILE A 58 2.70 1.73 -10.69
CA ILE A 58 2.43 2.12 -9.30
C ILE A 58 3.43 3.14 -8.77
N PRO A 59 4.76 2.97 -8.93
CA PRO A 59 5.74 3.91 -8.40
C PRO A 59 5.59 5.33 -8.92
N THR A 60 5.22 5.51 -10.19
CA THR A 60 5.03 6.84 -10.78
C THR A 60 3.95 7.64 -10.05
N VAL A 61 2.83 6.99 -9.76
CA VAL A 61 1.72 7.63 -9.03
C VAL A 61 2.05 7.82 -7.55
N ALA A 62 2.71 6.83 -6.93
CA ALA A 62 3.16 6.93 -5.55
C ALA A 62 4.15 8.10 -5.36
N ALA A 63 5.11 8.26 -6.29
CA ALA A 63 6.05 9.39 -6.28
C ALA A 63 5.32 10.73 -6.37
N ARG A 64 4.35 10.85 -7.29
CA ARG A 64 3.59 12.09 -7.47
C ARG A 64 2.75 12.45 -6.23
N LEU A 65 2.19 11.46 -5.56
CA LEU A 65 1.46 11.66 -4.30
C LEU A 65 2.40 12.07 -3.16
N ALA A 66 3.57 11.43 -3.07
CA ALA A 66 4.58 11.71 -2.07
C ALA A 66 5.20 13.11 -2.27
N GLU A 67 5.48 13.50 -3.52
CA GLU A 67 5.97 14.83 -3.88
C GLU A 67 5.01 15.93 -3.42
N LYS A 68 3.72 15.79 -3.73
CA LYS A 68 2.69 16.75 -3.28
C LYS A 68 2.61 16.85 -1.76
N HIS A 69 2.83 15.74 -1.05
CA HIS A 69 2.89 15.73 0.40
C HIS A 69 4.10 16.52 0.92
N SER A 70 5.27 16.41 0.28
CA SER A 70 6.51 17.10 0.68
C SER A 70 6.47 18.61 0.38
N ILE A 71 5.99 19.01 -0.80
CA ILE A 71 5.88 20.43 -1.21
C ILE A 71 4.93 21.19 -0.29
N SER A 72 3.87 20.53 0.15
CA SER A 72 2.91 21.10 1.09
C SER A 72 3.49 21.35 2.48
N ALA A 73 4.70 20.87 2.77
CA ALA A 73 5.39 21.16 4.03
C ALA A 73 5.98 22.59 4.10
N SER A 74 6.16 23.26 2.96
CA SER A 74 6.64 24.67 2.89
C SER A 74 5.52 25.71 2.98
N ARG A 75 4.29 25.34 2.66
CA ARG A 75 3.06 26.12 2.93
C ARG A 75 2.21 25.21 3.79
N VAL A 76 2.13 25.48 5.08
CA VAL A 76 1.39 24.66 6.06
C VAL A 76 -0.02 24.36 5.53
N PRO A 77 -0.28 23.21 4.85
CA PRO A 77 -1.65 22.85 4.56
C PRO A 77 -2.31 22.46 5.87
N PRO A 78 -3.62 22.63 5.98
CA PRO A 78 -4.31 22.16 7.16
C PRO A 78 -3.96 20.68 7.40
N PRO A 79 -3.76 20.25 8.65
CA PRO A 79 -3.37 18.87 9.01
C PRO A 79 -4.22 17.80 8.32
N ALA A 80 -5.44 18.16 7.96
CA ALA A 80 -6.41 17.32 7.27
C ALA A 80 -6.04 16.92 5.82
N SER A 81 -5.09 17.58 5.15
CA SER A 81 -4.71 17.31 3.76
C SER A 81 -3.43 16.48 3.59
N ARG A 82 -2.68 16.26 4.67
CA ARG A 82 -1.45 15.48 4.65
C ARG A 82 -1.74 13.98 4.61
N LEU A 83 -1.10 13.27 3.69
CA LEU A 83 -1.14 11.82 3.70
C LEU A 83 -0.36 11.26 4.88
N SER A 84 -0.94 10.26 5.55
CA SER A 84 -0.29 9.52 6.63
C SER A 84 0.56 8.36 6.10
N ALA A 85 0.15 7.76 4.99
CA ALA A 85 0.89 6.76 4.24
C ALA A 85 0.29 6.57 2.83
N ILE A 86 1.07 5.91 1.96
CA ILE A 86 0.66 5.47 0.63
C ILE A 86 0.74 3.94 0.60
N LEU A 87 -0.35 3.25 0.24
CA LEU A 87 -0.38 1.81 0.04
C LEU A 87 -0.30 1.52 -1.45
N CYS A 88 0.57 0.59 -1.83
CA CYS A 88 0.78 0.17 -3.21
C CYS A 88 0.36 -1.30 -3.35
N LEU A 89 -0.72 -1.57 -4.09
CA LEU A 89 -1.30 -2.90 -4.23
C LEU A 89 -1.22 -3.39 -5.68
N GLY A 90 -0.62 -4.56 -5.86
CA GLY A 90 -0.47 -5.20 -7.17
C GLY A 90 -0.24 -6.70 -7.04
N VAL A 91 -0.61 -7.43 -8.08
CA VAL A 91 -0.34 -8.87 -8.20
C VAL A 91 0.25 -9.12 -9.58
N VAL A 92 1.36 -9.84 -9.60
CA VAL A 92 2.04 -10.31 -10.81
C VAL A 92 2.18 -11.83 -10.71
N PHE A 93 1.88 -12.54 -11.78
CA PHE A 93 2.17 -13.96 -11.83
C PHE A 93 3.49 -14.20 -12.57
N GLN A 94 4.31 -15.09 -12.01
CA GLN A 94 5.53 -15.55 -12.64
C GLN A 94 5.17 -16.39 -13.88
N GLY A 95 5.61 -15.92 -15.03
CA GLY A 95 5.53 -16.67 -16.28
C GLY A 95 6.84 -17.44 -16.56
N GLU A 96 7.01 -17.84 -17.80
CA GLU A 96 8.20 -18.59 -18.27
C GLU A 96 9.47 -17.72 -18.38
N THR A 97 9.31 -16.40 -18.34
CA THR A 97 10.41 -15.44 -18.50
C THR A 97 10.70 -14.72 -17.19
N SER A 98 11.86 -14.06 -17.09
CA SER A 98 12.25 -13.23 -15.96
C SER A 98 11.47 -11.90 -15.86
N HIS A 99 10.50 -11.64 -16.73
CA HIS A 99 9.78 -10.36 -16.78
C HIS A 99 9.11 -9.97 -15.45
N ALA A 100 8.44 -10.92 -14.80
CA ALA A 100 7.79 -10.69 -13.51
C ALA A 100 8.80 -10.32 -12.42
N GLU A 101 9.96 -10.97 -12.42
CA GLU A 101 11.06 -10.68 -11.50
C GLU A 101 11.60 -9.26 -11.68
N HIS A 102 11.83 -8.83 -12.93
CA HIS A 102 12.28 -7.47 -13.25
C HIS A 102 11.25 -6.41 -12.81
N ILE A 103 9.96 -6.66 -13.03
CA ILE A 103 8.89 -5.80 -12.50
C ILE A 103 8.98 -5.72 -10.97
N GLY A 104 9.11 -6.86 -10.29
CA GLY A 104 9.18 -6.91 -8.83
C GLY A 104 10.36 -6.13 -8.27
N TRP A 105 11.56 -6.31 -8.82
CA TRP A 105 12.75 -5.58 -8.42
C TRP A 105 12.62 -4.07 -8.68
N GLY A 106 12.17 -3.69 -9.87
CA GLY A 106 11.99 -2.28 -10.23
C GLY A 106 11.00 -1.57 -9.31
N VAL A 107 9.84 -2.19 -9.07
CA VAL A 107 8.83 -1.65 -8.17
C VAL A 107 9.34 -1.56 -6.73
N THR A 108 9.97 -2.61 -6.22
CA THR A 108 10.50 -2.65 -4.85
C THR A 108 11.51 -1.54 -4.59
N HIS A 109 12.50 -1.38 -5.47
CA HIS A 109 13.49 -0.33 -5.36
C HIS A 109 12.88 1.07 -5.44
N ALA A 110 11.99 1.30 -6.40
CA ALA A 110 11.36 2.60 -6.57
C ALA A 110 10.51 2.99 -5.35
N LEU A 111 9.72 2.07 -4.79
CA LEU A 111 8.92 2.35 -3.60
C LEU A 111 9.80 2.63 -2.37
N ALA A 112 10.90 1.91 -2.20
CA ALA A 112 11.86 2.17 -1.13
C ALA A 112 12.49 3.57 -1.25
N GLN A 113 12.90 3.97 -2.46
CA GLN A 113 13.44 5.31 -2.71
C GLN A 113 12.41 6.42 -2.43
N ILE A 114 11.19 6.28 -2.92
CA ILE A 114 10.11 7.26 -2.70
C ILE A 114 9.88 7.46 -1.20
N GLN A 115 9.80 6.38 -0.44
CA GLN A 115 9.60 6.42 1.01
C GLN A 115 10.67 7.23 1.73
N VAL A 116 11.94 6.97 1.43
CA VAL A 116 13.08 7.64 2.08
C VAL A 116 13.19 9.09 1.62
N GLN A 117 13.08 9.34 0.31
CA GLN A 117 13.21 10.66 -0.28
C GLN A 117 12.15 11.64 0.25
N HIS A 118 10.90 11.19 0.33
CA HIS A 118 9.78 12.04 0.73
C HIS A 118 9.39 11.91 2.20
N LYS A 119 10.07 11.04 2.96
CA LYS A 119 9.83 10.83 4.41
C LYS A 119 8.36 10.51 4.73
N ILE A 120 7.72 9.74 3.85
CA ILE A 120 6.35 9.27 3.99
C ILE A 120 6.32 7.74 3.90
N PRO A 121 5.60 7.03 4.78
CA PRO A 121 5.47 5.58 4.66
C PRO A 121 4.84 5.19 3.32
N VAL A 122 5.54 4.33 2.57
CA VAL A 122 5.05 3.70 1.34
C VAL A 122 4.98 2.21 1.57
N ILE A 123 3.77 1.68 1.68
CA ILE A 123 3.55 0.29 2.03
C ILE A 123 3.57 -0.58 0.78
N HIS A 124 4.54 -1.47 0.72
CA HIS A 124 4.73 -2.40 -0.38
C HIS A 124 3.74 -3.56 -0.29
N GLY A 125 2.71 -3.52 -1.10
CA GLY A 125 1.70 -4.57 -1.26
C GLY A 125 1.65 -5.12 -2.70
N VAL A 126 2.79 -5.11 -3.40
CA VAL A 126 2.93 -5.70 -4.73
C VAL A 126 3.58 -7.07 -4.59
N PHE A 127 2.90 -8.11 -5.02
CA PHE A 127 3.33 -9.50 -4.83
C PHE A 127 3.51 -10.21 -6.16
N ILE A 128 4.57 -11.01 -6.24
CA ILE A 128 4.78 -11.97 -7.32
C ILE A 128 4.40 -13.35 -6.81
N PHE A 129 3.57 -14.05 -7.54
CA PHE A 129 3.17 -15.42 -7.22
C PHE A 129 3.57 -16.38 -8.36
N GLU A 130 4.25 -17.44 -8.01
CA GLU A 130 4.55 -18.53 -8.93
C GLU A 130 3.32 -19.41 -9.20
N LYS A 131 2.45 -19.56 -8.21
CA LYS A 131 1.26 -20.42 -8.27
C LYS A 131 0.02 -19.65 -7.85
N GLU A 132 -1.01 -19.77 -8.66
CA GLU A 132 -2.30 -19.12 -8.42
C GLU A 132 -2.90 -19.46 -7.04
N LYS A 133 -2.75 -20.71 -6.60
CA LYS A 133 -3.22 -21.15 -5.27
C LYS A 133 -2.67 -20.29 -4.13
N HIS A 134 -1.45 -19.78 -4.26
CA HIS A 134 -0.86 -18.90 -3.24
C HIS A 134 -1.50 -17.51 -3.26
N ALA A 135 -1.80 -16.99 -4.46
CA ALA A 135 -2.52 -15.73 -4.61
C ALA A 135 -3.95 -15.85 -4.02
N ARG A 136 -4.66 -16.93 -4.32
CA ARG A 136 -6.00 -17.20 -3.76
C ARG A 136 -6.01 -17.13 -2.24
N VAL A 137 -5.12 -17.87 -1.59
CA VAL A 137 -5.06 -17.90 -0.11
C VAL A 137 -4.70 -16.53 0.48
N ARG A 138 -3.79 -15.80 -0.15
CA ARG A 138 -3.21 -14.56 0.41
C ARG A 138 -3.96 -13.29 0.03
N CYS A 139 -4.69 -13.30 -1.09
CA CYS A 139 -5.42 -12.13 -1.56
C CYS A 139 -6.93 -12.24 -1.36
N LEU A 140 -7.51 -13.45 -1.52
CA LEU A 140 -8.96 -13.66 -1.42
C LEU A 140 -9.39 -14.12 -0.02
N GLY A 141 -8.46 -14.63 0.79
CA GLY A 141 -8.76 -15.16 2.11
C GLY A 141 -9.22 -14.09 3.10
N THR A 142 -10.08 -14.49 4.03
CA THR A 142 -10.54 -13.63 5.13
C THR A 142 -9.58 -13.65 6.33
N LYS A 143 -8.88 -14.77 6.56
CA LYS A 143 -7.93 -14.93 7.68
C LYS A 143 -6.55 -14.35 7.39
N HIS A 144 -6.13 -14.36 6.14
CA HIS A 144 -4.82 -13.91 5.66
C HIS A 144 -5.02 -13.13 4.38
N ASN A 145 -5.34 -11.85 4.50
CA ASN A 145 -5.50 -10.98 3.34
C ASN A 145 -4.38 -9.94 3.34
N ARG A 146 -3.55 -9.98 2.29
CA ARG A 146 -2.41 -9.08 2.15
C ARG A 146 -2.79 -7.60 2.06
N GLY A 147 -4.00 -7.29 1.61
CA GLY A 147 -4.52 -5.93 1.63
C GLY A 147 -4.81 -5.43 3.04
N ALA A 148 -5.45 -6.26 3.87
CA ALA A 148 -5.69 -5.95 5.28
C ALA A 148 -4.38 -5.78 6.05
N GLU A 149 -3.41 -6.68 5.84
CA GLU A 149 -2.08 -6.59 6.45
C GLU A 149 -1.34 -5.30 6.04
N ALA A 150 -1.42 -4.91 4.76
CA ALA A 150 -0.84 -3.66 4.29
C ALA A 150 -1.47 -2.44 4.97
N ALA A 151 -2.79 -2.43 5.14
CA ALA A 151 -3.50 -1.35 5.84
C ALA A 151 -3.12 -1.28 7.34
N GLN A 152 -3.02 -2.42 8.01
CA GLN A 152 -2.55 -2.48 9.40
C GLN A 152 -1.12 -1.94 9.54
N THR A 153 -0.23 -2.29 8.61
CA THR A 153 1.13 -1.76 8.56
C THR A 153 1.12 -0.23 8.34
N ALA A 154 0.27 0.26 7.43
CA ALA A 154 0.13 1.70 7.18
C ALA A 154 -0.33 2.46 8.43
N LEU A 155 -1.32 1.94 9.15
CA LEU A 155 -1.79 2.53 10.40
C LEU A 155 -0.70 2.55 11.48
N GLN A 156 0.07 1.47 11.62
CA GLN A 156 1.19 1.40 12.55
C GLN A 156 2.28 2.40 12.17
N MET A 157 2.68 2.46 10.90
CA MET A 157 3.68 3.43 10.44
C MET A 157 3.24 4.86 10.60
N ALA A 158 1.97 5.17 10.39
CA ALA A 158 1.42 6.49 10.65
C ALA A 158 1.58 6.91 12.13
N ARG A 159 1.43 5.97 13.07
CA ARG A 159 1.67 6.21 14.51
C ARG A 159 3.16 6.43 14.78
N VAL A 160 4.03 5.59 14.24
CA VAL A 160 5.50 5.74 14.38
C VAL A 160 5.95 7.10 13.87
N MET A 161 5.48 7.52 12.68
CA MET A 161 5.84 8.81 12.12
C MET A 161 5.36 10.01 12.97
N ARG A 162 4.29 9.85 13.73
CA ARG A 162 3.88 10.87 14.71
C ARG A 162 4.78 10.93 15.95
N SER A 163 5.32 9.77 16.36
CA SER A 163 6.16 9.69 17.57
C SER A 163 7.60 10.15 17.35
N VAL A 164 8.09 10.20 16.11
CA VAL A 164 9.46 10.62 15.75
C VAL A 164 9.55 12.05 15.18
N ARG A 165 8.51 12.85 15.40
CA ARG A 165 8.46 14.28 15.01
C ARG A 165 9.15 15.17 16.02
#